data_85dda59eccdbd450c895eadad7dc22f7
#
_entry.id   85dda59eccdbd450c895eadad7dc22f7
#
_cell.length_a   1.000
_cell.length_b   1.000
_cell.length_c   1.000
_cell.angle_alpha   90.00
_cell.angle_beta   90.00
_cell.angle_gamma   90.00
#
_symmetry.space_group_name_H-M   'P 1'
#
loop_
_entity.id
_entity.type
_entity.pdbx_description
1 polymer ?
#
loop_
_entity_poly.entity_id
_entity_poly.type
_entity_poly.pdbx_seq_one_letter_code
_entity_poly.pdbx_strand_id
1 'polypeptide(L)'
;MKRGEKLKIDSAKEENDLVDGGLRYDLTVPLARYYANYANELPAPFKALQIGNVWRADRPQRGRFRQFMQCDIDILGEASNLAEIELILATTAMLGKLNFTNFTVCINDRNILKAMAAFCGFKEEDYDEVFIILDKMDKIGAEGVAAELQELGYAKENVDAYLQLFDEISPDVEGIRLLKEKLGDYLPTETSEGMETIISSVEAAKEAEFKIAFDPTLVRGQSYYTGTIFEIRMDEFGGSVAGGGRYDKMIGKFTGQDTPACGFSIGFERIVMLLLENGYEVPSNNLKKAYLLEKKLPKEGTLKVFQMAKADREAGYQVMIVNMKKNKKFQKEQLNENGYKEIVECYADSIENM
;
A
#
# COMPACT_ATOMS: atom_id res chain seq x y z
N MET A 1 -13.33 -14.15 19.71
CA MET A 1 -14.20 -14.69 20.78
C MET A 1 -13.33 -15.15 21.93
N LYS A 2 -13.76 -15.00 23.19
CA LYS A 2 -13.05 -15.45 24.39
C LYS A 2 -12.72 -16.94 24.33
N ARG A 3 -11.50 -17.31 24.69
CA ARG A 3 -11.05 -18.70 24.72
C ARG A 3 -11.50 -19.37 25.99
N GLY A 4 -12.16 -20.55 25.88
CA GLY A 4 -12.45 -21.42 27.01
C GLY A 4 -13.61 -21.02 27.90
N GLU A 5 -14.28 -19.89 27.65
CA GLU A 5 -15.47 -19.47 28.42
C GLU A 5 -16.73 -19.56 27.55
N LYS A 6 -17.85 -19.88 28.21
CA LYS A 6 -19.17 -19.77 27.59
C LYS A 6 -19.49 -18.28 27.39
N LEU A 7 -19.66 -17.86 26.15
CA LEU A 7 -20.02 -16.50 25.78
C LEU A 7 -21.40 -16.18 26.38
N LYS A 8 -21.47 -15.19 27.28
CA LYS A 8 -22.71 -14.68 27.85
C LYS A 8 -23.11 -13.40 27.10
N ILE A 9 -23.64 -13.56 25.88
CA ILE A 9 -23.99 -12.45 24.99
C ILE A 9 -24.99 -11.51 25.66
N ASP A 10 -26.00 -12.07 26.34
CA ASP A 10 -27.08 -11.30 26.99
C ASP A 10 -26.60 -10.43 28.17
N SER A 11 -25.42 -10.69 28.73
CA SER A 11 -24.85 -9.93 29.84
C SER A 11 -23.69 -9.04 29.44
N ALA A 12 -23.25 -9.06 28.19
CA ALA A 12 -22.18 -8.24 27.68
C ALA A 12 -22.61 -6.76 27.62
N LYS A 13 -21.83 -5.88 28.22
CA LYS A 13 -22.05 -4.43 28.21
C LYS A 13 -21.05 -3.71 27.32
N GLU A 14 -19.89 -4.30 27.10
CA GLU A 14 -18.77 -3.76 26.32
C GLU A 14 -18.22 -4.83 25.38
N GLU A 15 -17.52 -4.41 24.33
CA GLU A 15 -16.88 -5.32 23.37
C GLU A 15 -15.90 -6.28 24.05
N ASN A 16 -15.17 -5.81 25.04
CA ASN A 16 -14.22 -6.61 25.83
C ASN A 16 -14.87 -7.78 26.59
N ASP A 17 -16.18 -7.74 26.79
CA ASP A 17 -16.91 -8.87 27.38
C ASP A 17 -17.08 -10.03 26.40
N LEU A 18 -16.97 -9.77 25.10
CA LEU A 18 -17.21 -10.73 24.02
C LEU A 18 -15.92 -11.23 23.37
N VAL A 19 -14.84 -10.44 23.38
CA VAL A 19 -13.61 -10.73 22.65
C VAL A 19 -12.37 -10.52 23.51
N ASP A 20 -11.35 -11.36 23.31
CA ASP A 20 -10.03 -11.24 23.94
C ASP A 20 -9.01 -10.57 22.99
N GLY A 21 -9.38 -10.39 21.74
CA GLY A 21 -8.54 -9.78 20.72
C GLY A 21 -9.23 -9.72 19.37
N GLY A 22 -8.71 -8.89 18.50
CA GLY A 22 -9.20 -8.68 17.15
C GLY A 22 -8.12 -8.91 16.09
N LEU A 23 -8.54 -9.04 14.86
CA LEU A 23 -7.65 -9.00 13.71
C LEU A 23 -7.13 -7.56 13.53
N ARG A 24 -5.83 -7.43 13.29
CA ARG A 24 -5.20 -6.11 13.14
C ARG A 24 -5.70 -5.40 11.89
N TYR A 25 -6.02 -4.13 12.03
CA TYR A 25 -6.52 -3.27 10.97
C TYR A 25 -5.39 -2.72 10.07
N ASP A 26 -4.21 -2.47 10.66
CA ASP A 26 -3.00 -1.97 10.02
C ASP A 26 -1.73 -2.56 10.65
N LEU A 27 -0.56 -2.17 10.14
CA LEU A 27 0.74 -2.51 10.72
C LEU A 27 1.34 -1.35 11.54
N THR A 28 0.82 -0.13 11.40
CA THR A 28 1.34 1.08 12.04
C THR A 28 1.12 1.06 13.55
N VAL A 29 -0.09 0.73 14.01
CA VAL A 29 -0.40 0.64 15.46
C VAL A 29 0.44 -0.45 16.17
N PRO A 30 0.57 -1.68 15.61
CA PRO A 30 1.49 -2.68 16.17
C PRO A 30 2.95 -2.20 16.22
N LEU A 31 3.44 -1.49 15.20
CA LEU A 31 4.79 -0.93 15.17
C LEU A 31 4.98 0.14 16.25
N ALA A 32 4.03 1.07 16.38
CA ALA A 32 4.07 2.11 17.40
C ALA A 32 4.16 1.50 18.80
N ARG A 33 3.38 0.42 19.09
CA ARG A 33 3.44 -0.29 20.34
C ARG A 33 4.78 -1.03 20.53
N TYR A 34 5.31 -1.65 19.48
CA TYR A 34 6.63 -2.30 19.52
C TYR A 34 7.71 -1.27 19.84
N TYR A 35 7.73 -0.15 19.12
CA TYR A 35 8.70 0.91 19.35
C TYR A 35 8.59 1.48 20.78
N ALA A 36 7.38 1.73 21.28
CA ALA A 36 7.16 2.22 22.62
C ALA A 36 7.75 1.30 23.71
N ASN A 37 7.74 -0.01 23.48
CA ASN A 37 8.29 -0.98 24.42
C ASN A 37 9.81 -1.14 24.36
N TYR A 38 10.42 -0.85 23.20
CA TYR A 38 11.82 -1.18 22.93
C TYR A 38 12.66 0.02 22.46
N ALA A 39 12.14 1.26 22.52
CA ALA A 39 12.80 2.45 21.98
C ALA A 39 14.25 2.63 22.45
N ASN A 40 14.55 2.27 23.71
CA ASN A 40 15.91 2.39 24.28
C ASN A 40 16.91 1.33 23.74
N GLU A 41 16.42 0.30 23.07
CA GLU A 41 17.22 -0.80 22.53
C GLU A 41 17.35 -0.67 20.98
N LEU A 42 16.57 0.21 20.37
CA LEU A 42 16.53 0.40 18.92
C LEU A 42 17.46 1.53 18.48
N PRO A 43 17.98 1.49 17.24
CA PRO A 43 18.75 2.60 16.68
C PRO A 43 17.87 3.86 16.54
N ALA A 44 18.49 5.04 16.56
CA ALA A 44 17.83 6.31 16.31
C ALA A 44 18.47 7.02 15.09
N PRO A 45 17.72 7.33 14.03
CA PRO A 45 16.32 6.98 13.81
C PRO A 45 16.12 5.47 13.58
N PHE A 46 14.95 4.93 13.98
CA PHE A 46 14.58 3.55 13.72
C PHE A 46 13.84 3.44 12.39
N LYS A 47 14.40 2.67 11.47
CA LYS A 47 13.80 2.39 10.15
C LYS A 47 13.27 0.97 10.13
N ALA A 48 11.99 0.82 9.80
CA ALA A 48 11.28 -0.46 9.79
C ALA A 48 10.71 -0.77 8.41
N LEU A 49 10.80 -2.04 8.00
CA LEU A 49 10.04 -2.62 6.90
C LEU A 49 9.14 -3.70 7.48
N GLN A 50 7.83 -3.60 7.22
CA GLN A 50 6.86 -4.57 7.66
C GLN A 50 6.06 -5.11 6.48
N ILE A 51 5.92 -6.42 6.41
CA ILE A 51 5.06 -7.09 5.43
C ILE A 51 4.14 -8.03 6.19
N GLY A 52 2.82 -7.85 6.03
CA GLY A 52 1.89 -8.69 6.77
C GLY A 52 0.42 -8.48 6.43
N ASN A 53 -0.37 -9.50 6.74
CA ASN A 53 -1.81 -9.43 6.52
C ASN A 53 -2.49 -8.49 7.52
N VAL A 54 -3.47 -7.74 7.00
CA VAL A 54 -4.38 -6.89 7.77
C VAL A 54 -5.82 -7.16 7.33
N TRP A 55 -6.78 -6.77 8.18
CA TRP A 55 -8.20 -7.08 7.96
C TRP A 55 -9.05 -5.84 8.14
N ARG A 56 -9.93 -5.59 7.15
CA ARG A 56 -10.87 -4.47 7.18
C ARG A 56 -12.26 -4.95 6.76
N ALA A 57 -13.31 -4.38 7.34
CA ALA A 57 -14.69 -4.71 6.98
C ALA A 57 -15.18 -3.98 5.72
N ASP A 58 -14.27 -3.52 4.87
CA ASP A 58 -14.58 -2.79 3.65
C ASP A 58 -15.45 -3.61 2.69
N ARG A 59 -16.24 -2.92 1.86
CA ARG A 59 -16.96 -3.56 0.76
C ARG A 59 -15.95 -4.03 -0.29
N PRO A 60 -15.92 -5.33 -0.64
CA PRO A 60 -15.01 -5.84 -1.64
C PRO A 60 -15.27 -5.21 -3.01
N GLN A 61 -14.20 -4.78 -3.68
CA GLN A 61 -14.20 -4.27 -5.05
C GLN A 61 -12.78 -4.42 -5.66
N ARG A 62 -12.58 -4.02 -6.91
CA ARG A 62 -11.26 -4.09 -7.56
C ARG A 62 -10.20 -3.39 -6.68
N GLY A 63 -9.16 -4.13 -6.29
CA GLY A 63 -8.08 -3.63 -5.44
C GLY A 63 -8.46 -3.34 -3.98
N ARG A 64 -9.65 -3.76 -3.51
CA ARG A 64 -10.04 -3.73 -2.09
C ARG A 64 -10.54 -5.09 -1.64
N PHE A 65 -9.87 -5.63 -0.63
CA PHE A 65 -10.14 -6.93 -0.05
C PHE A 65 -10.38 -6.79 1.45
N ARG A 66 -11.10 -7.73 2.06
CA ARG A 66 -11.29 -7.76 3.52
C ARG A 66 -10.06 -8.26 4.26
N GLN A 67 -9.27 -9.11 3.62
CA GLN A 67 -7.93 -9.49 4.05
C GLN A 67 -6.98 -9.13 2.93
N PHE A 68 -5.91 -8.42 3.24
CA PHE A 68 -4.90 -8.03 2.28
C PHE A 68 -3.56 -7.83 2.97
N MET A 69 -2.49 -7.79 2.18
CA MET A 69 -1.15 -7.57 2.68
C MET A 69 -0.80 -6.09 2.62
N GLN A 70 -0.33 -5.53 3.70
CA GLN A 70 0.38 -4.26 3.71
C GLN A 70 1.88 -4.50 3.59
N CYS A 71 2.55 -3.63 2.86
CA CYS A 71 4.00 -3.53 2.78
C CYS A 71 4.34 -2.09 3.19
N ASP A 72 4.74 -1.91 4.43
CA ASP A 72 4.90 -0.62 5.07
C ASP A 72 6.37 -0.36 5.36
N ILE A 73 6.83 0.85 5.08
CA ILE A 73 8.13 1.37 5.49
C ILE A 73 7.92 2.57 6.38
N ASP A 74 8.60 2.59 7.52
CA ASP A 74 8.45 3.63 8.53
C ASP A 74 9.80 4.11 9.06
N ILE A 75 9.88 5.41 9.36
CA ILE A 75 11.04 6.05 10.02
C ILE A 75 10.54 6.72 11.30
N LEU A 76 11.04 6.27 12.45
CA LEU A 76 10.68 6.76 13.77
C LEU A 76 11.88 7.45 14.41
N GLY A 77 11.65 8.59 15.05
CA GLY A 77 12.70 9.37 15.70
C GLY A 77 13.39 10.41 14.81
N GLU A 78 12.92 10.64 13.56
CA GLU A 78 13.41 11.70 12.68
C GLU A 78 12.37 12.83 12.56
N ALA A 79 12.73 14.00 13.08
CA ALA A 79 11.83 15.15 13.14
C ALA A 79 11.85 15.99 11.87
N SER A 80 12.94 15.94 11.10
CA SER A 80 13.09 16.73 9.88
C SER A 80 12.39 16.08 8.69
N ASN A 81 12.34 16.81 7.58
CA ASN A 81 11.75 16.33 6.32
C ASN A 81 12.56 15.22 5.62
N LEU A 82 13.70 14.82 6.19
CA LEU A 82 14.49 13.71 5.68
C LEU A 82 13.69 12.40 5.66
N ALA A 83 12.79 12.21 6.64
CA ALA A 83 11.93 11.02 6.69
C ALA A 83 11.01 10.94 5.48
N GLU A 84 10.31 12.03 5.15
CA GLU A 84 9.41 12.09 3.99
C GLU A 84 10.16 11.88 2.68
N ILE A 85 11.28 12.59 2.50
CA ILE A 85 12.11 12.52 1.29
C ILE A 85 12.59 11.07 1.08
N GLU A 86 13.14 10.44 2.11
CA GLU A 86 13.67 9.07 2.03
C GLU A 86 12.56 8.05 1.73
N LEU A 87 11.40 8.15 2.40
CA LEU A 87 10.27 7.25 2.17
C LEU A 87 9.70 7.38 0.75
N ILE A 88 9.57 8.59 0.23
CA ILE A 88 9.11 8.83 -1.14
C ILE A 88 10.11 8.25 -2.13
N LEU A 89 11.40 8.55 -1.99
CA LEU A 89 12.44 8.04 -2.89
C LEU A 89 12.53 6.50 -2.85
N ALA A 90 12.48 5.88 -1.67
CA ALA A 90 12.51 4.43 -1.54
C ALA A 90 11.31 3.75 -2.21
N THR A 91 10.11 4.30 -1.99
CA THR A 91 8.88 3.75 -2.58
C THR A 91 8.88 3.91 -4.10
N THR A 92 9.25 5.08 -4.61
CA THR A 92 9.27 5.34 -6.06
C THR A 92 10.37 4.58 -6.78
N ALA A 93 11.54 4.41 -6.16
CA ALA A 93 12.62 3.56 -6.70
C ALA A 93 12.19 2.09 -6.80
N MET A 94 11.45 1.58 -5.80
CA MET A 94 10.89 0.23 -5.84
C MET A 94 9.89 0.07 -7.00
N LEU A 95 8.99 1.02 -7.19
CA LEU A 95 8.04 1.00 -8.32
C LEU A 95 8.76 1.06 -9.67
N GLY A 96 9.79 1.90 -9.80
CA GLY A 96 10.63 1.96 -11.00
C GLY A 96 11.34 0.62 -11.30
N LYS A 97 11.83 -0.09 -10.28
CA LYS A 97 12.42 -1.44 -10.44
C LYS A 97 11.39 -2.50 -10.87
N LEU A 98 10.11 -2.27 -10.63
CA LEU A 98 9.01 -3.09 -11.14
C LEU A 98 8.53 -2.63 -12.54
N ASN A 99 9.25 -1.70 -13.16
CA ASN A 99 8.95 -1.09 -14.47
C ASN A 99 7.64 -0.29 -14.50
N PHE A 100 7.15 0.18 -13.35
CA PHE A 100 6.08 1.16 -13.34
C PHE A 100 6.63 2.55 -13.68
N THR A 101 5.99 3.19 -14.63
CA THR A 101 6.20 4.58 -15.03
C THR A 101 4.83 5.29 -15.03
N ASN A 102 4.77 6.57 -15.30
CA ASN A 102 3.51 7.30 -15.40
C ASN A 102 2.65 7.28 -14.12
N PHE A 103 3.29 7.39 -12.96
CA PHE A 103 2.59 7.61 -11.71
C PHE A 103 2.89 9.00 -11.14
N THR A 104 2.00 9.49 -10.31
CA THR A 104 2.15 10.78 -9.64
C THR A 104 2.20 10.58 -8.13
N VAL A 105 3.22 11.13 -7.49
CA VAL A 105 3.27 11.32 -6.04
C VAL A 105 2.52 12.60 -5.71
N CYS A 106 1.32 12.48 -5.16
CA CYS A 106 0.55 13.62 -4.65
C CYS A 106 0.95 13.85 -3.20
N ILE A 107 1.23 15.10 -2.83
CA ILE A 107 1.68 15.48 -1.50
C ILE A 107 0.89 16.68 -0.98
N ASN A 108 0.58 16.68 0.31
CA ASN A 108 -0.04 17.78 1.04
C ASN A 108 0.45 17.79 2.50
N ASP A 109 -0.02 18.74 3.29
CA ASP A 109 0.22 18.77 4.72
C ASP A 109 -1.09 19.08 5.48
N ARG A 110 -1.31 18.39 6.60
CA ARG A 110 -2.49 18.60 7.46
C ARG A 110 -2.56 20.03 8.00
N ASN A 111 -1.42 20.69 8.18
CA ASN A 111 -1.39 22.08 8.64
C ASN A 111 -1.79 23.05 7.52
N ILE A 112 -1.54 22.73 6.25
CA ILE A 112 -2.06 23.49 5.11
C ILE A 112 -3.59 23.38 5.07
N LEU A 113 -4.15 22.18 5.19
CA LEU A 113 -5.60 21.97 5.24
C LEU A 113 -6.26 22.78 6.37
N LYS A 114 -5.65 22.74 7.57
CA LYS A 114 -6.13 23.52 8.72
C LYS A 114 -6.04 25.03 8.49
N ALA A 115 -4.92 25.50 7.92
CA ALA A 115 -4.72 26.91 7.61
C ALA A 115 -5.76 27.42 6.59
N MET A 116 -6.04 26.64 5.54
CA MET A 116 -7.07 26.97 4.56
C MET A 116 -8.46 27.05 5.20
N ALA A 117 -8.81 26.06 6.02
CA ALA A 117 -10.10 26.03 6.73
C ALA A 117 -10.24 27.21 7.71
N ALA A 118 -9.21 27.49 8.51
CA ALA A 118 -9.19 28.62 9.46
C ALA A 118 -9.33 29.96 8.74
N PHE A 119 -8.59 30.17 7.64
CA PHE A 119 -8.65 31.38 6.83
C PHE A 119 -10.06 31.61 6.26
N CYS A 120 -10.77 30.54 5.89
CA CYS A 120 -12.15 30.61 5.39
C CYS A 120 -13.21 30.66 6.50
N GLY A 121 -12.80 30.76 7.78
CA GLY A 121 -13.70 30.95 8.91
C GLY A 121 -14.34 29.70 9.49
N PHE A 122 -13.84 28.49 9.14
CA PHE A 122 -14.23 27.27 9.84
C PHE A 122 -13.57 27.21 11.22
N LYS A 123 -14.26 26.63 12.20
CA LYS A 123 -13.71 26.47 13.55
C LYS A 123 -12.85 25.19 13.63
N GLU A 124 -11.90 25.18 14.56
CA GLU A 124 -11.01 24.03 14.75
C GLU A 124 -11.77 22.72 15.07
N GLU A 125 -12.87 22.82 15.80
CA GLU A 125 -13.73 21.68 16.15
C GLU A 125 -14.40 21.04 14.93
N ASP A 126 -14.54 21.77 13.82
CA ASP A 126 -15.22 21.34 12.59
C ASP A 126 -14.26 20.74 11.55
N TYR A 127 -12.93 20.89 11.72
CA TYR A 127 -11.96 20.54 10.68
C TYR A 127 -12.04 19.09 10.22
N ASP A 128 -12.21 18.15 11.13
CA ASP A 128 -12.26 16.72 10.75
C ASP A 128 -13.49 16.42 9.88
N GLU A 129 -14.64 17.05 10.16
CA GLU A 129 -15.85 16.90 9.36
C GLU A 129 -15.70 17.55 7.98
N VAL A 130 -15.16 18.76 7.91
CA VAL A 130 -14.88 19.46 6.65
C VAL A 130 -13.91 18.64 5.80
N PHE A 131 -12.87 18.07 6.38
CA PHE A 131 -11.88 17.27 5.65
C PHE A 131 -12.46 15.93 5.17
N ILE A 132 -13.35 15.28 5.92
CA ILE A 132 -14.04 14.05 5.48
C ILE A 132 -14.90 14.34 4.24
N ILE A 133 -15.52 15.51 4.16
CA ILE A 133 -16.32 15.91 2.99
C ILE A 133 -15.40 16.29 1.83
N LEU A 134 -14.31 17.01 2.10
CA LEU A 134 -13.30 17.36 1.09
C LEU A 134 -12.68 16.11 0.44
N ASP A 135 -12.44 15.03 1.19
CA ASP A 135 -11.93 13.74 0.67
C ASP A 135 -12.84 13.10 -0.39
N LYS A 136 -14.07 13.59 -0.53
CA LYS A 136 -14.99 13.16 -1.58
C LYS A 136 -14.89 14.00 -2.87
N MET A 137 -14.05 15.05 -2.89
CA MET A 137 -13.94 15.99 -4.02
C MET A 137 -13.80 15.27 -5.37
N ASP A 138 -12.96 14.25 -5.45
CA ASP A 138 -12.74 13.46 -6.67
C ASP A 138 -14.00 12.70 -7.14
N LYS A 139 -14.97 12.47 -6.25
CA LYS A 139 -16.16 11.66 -6.51
C LYS A 139 -17.40 12.50 -6.80
N ILE A 140 -17.60 13.57 -6.01
CA ILE A 140 -18.82 14.38 -6.06
C ILE A 140 -18.57 15.78 -6.63
N GLY A 141 -17.32 16.15 -6.90
CA GLY A 141 -16.92 17.46 -7.40
C GLY A 141 -17.11 18.59 -6.37
N ALA A 142 -16.69 19.79 -6.74
CA ALA A 142 -16.80 20.97 -5.88
C ALA A 142 -18.26 21.31 -5.51
N GLU A 143 -19.19 21.16 -6.47
CA GLU A 143 -20.62 21.40 -6.21
C GLU A 143 -21.19 20.42 -5.17
N GLY A 144 -20.81 19.14 -5.24
CA GLY A 144 -21.24 18.14 -4.25
C GLY A 144 -20.66 18.41 -2.87
N VAL A 145 -19.39 18.79 -2.79
CA VAL A 145 -18.74 19.20 -1.52
C VAL A 145 -19.43 20.44 -0.95
N ALA A 146 -19.73 21.46 -1.77
CA ALA A 146 -20.46 22.63 -1.34
C ALA A 146 -21.82 22.27 -0.76
N ALA A 147 -22.58 21.41 -1.45
CA ALA A 147 -23.90 20.99 -1.01
C ALA A 147 -23.85 20.28 0.35
N GLU A 148 -22.95 19.28 0.51
CA GLU A 148 -22.80 18.55 1.78
C GLU A 148 -22.39 19.47 2.95
N LEU A 149 -21.44 20.42 2.73
CA LEU A 149 -21.04 21.37 3.76
C LEU A 149 -22.19 22.30 4.16
N GLN A 150 -22.98 22.79 3.18
CA GLN A 150 -24.15 23.64 3.46
C GLN A 150 -25.27 22.89 4.17
N GLU A 151 -25.50 21.60 3.86
CA GLU A 151 -26.45 20.73 4.57
C GLU A 151 -26.10 20.59 6.07
N LEU A 152 -24.81 20.60 6.40
CA LEU A 152 -24.32 20.59 7.79
C LEU A 152 -24.44 21.97 8.48
N GLY A 153 -24.86 23.00 7.77
CA GLY A 153 -25.12 24.32 8.33
C GLY A 153 -23.94 25.30 8.27
N TYR A 154 -22.89 24.97 7.53
CA TYR A 154 -21.79 25.92 7.32
C TYR A 154 -22.24 27.09 6.44
N ALA A 155 -21.77 28.28 6.77
CA ALA A 155 -22.13 29.50 6.03
C ALA A 155 -21.67 29.40 4.57
N LYS A 156 -22.55 29.77 3.65
CA LYS A 156 -22.27 29.72 2.22
C LYS A 156 -21.02 30.48 1.84
N GLU A 157 -20.80 31.64 2.43
CA GLU A 157 -19.65 32.52 2.19
C GLU A 157 -18.33 31.81 2.55
N ASN A 158 -18.31 31.04 3.65
CA ASN A 158 -17.13 30.29 4.09
C ASN A 158 -16.86 29.12 3.12
N VAL A 159 -17.92 28.41 2.71
CA VAL A 159 -17.80 27.30 1.77
C VAL A 159 -17.33 27.76 0.40
N ASP A 160 -17.90 28.85 -0.12
CA ASP A 160 -17.52 29.42 -1.42
C ASP A 160 -16.05 29.90 -1.40
N ALA A 161 -15.63 30.61 -0.33
CA ALA A 161 -14.26 31.05 -0.15
C ALA A 161 -13.26 29.86 -0.06
N TYR A 162 -13.66 28.80 0.63
CA TYR A 162 -12.83 27.59 0.76
C TYR A 162 -12.63 26.88 -0.59
N LEU A 163 -13.70 26.70 -1.33
CA LEU A 163 -13.64 26.04 -2.65
C LEU A 163 -12.89 26.89 -3.68
N GLN A 164 -13.04 28.22 -3.62
CA GLN A 164 -12.29 29.12 -4.51
C GLN A 164 -10.78 29.01 -4.31
N LEU A 165 -10.28 28.72 -3.10
CA LEU A 165 -8.84 28.53 -2.89
C LEU A 165 -8.29 27.38 -3.75
N PHE A 166 -9.02 26.29 -3.93
CA PHE A 166 -8.56 25.15 -4.72
C PHE A 166 -8.46 25.47 -6.22
N ASP A 167 -9.33 26.32 -6.74
CA ASP A 167 -9.31 26.72 -8.15
C ASP A 167 -8.11 27.61 -8.51
N GLU A 168 -7.54 28.30 -7.51
CA GLU A 168 -6.45 29.26 -7.72
C GLU A 168 -5.06 28.65 -7.53
N ILE A 169 -4.97 27.44 -6.95
CA ILE A 169 -3.71 26.80 -6.56
C ILE A 169 -3.19 25.92 -7.67
N SER A 170 -1.96 26.19 -8.14
CA SER A 170 -1.27 25.28 -9.05
C SER A 170 -0.70 24.06 -8.29
N PRO A 171 -0.61 22.86 -8.96
CA PRO A 171 -0.17 21.63 -8.32
C PRO A 171 1.37 21.52 -8.23
N ASP A 172 2.03 22.58 -7.81
CA ASP A 172 3.49 22.71 -7.77
C ASP A 172 3.94 23.62 -6.59
N VAL A 173 5.22 23.92 -6.54
CA VAL A 173 5.82 24.79 -5.54
C VAL A 173 5.25 26.21 -5.60
N GLU A 174 4.89 26.70 -6.78
CA GLU A 174 4.30 28.04 -6.91
C GLU A 174 2.91 28.10 -6.24
N GLY A 175 2.13 27.02 -6.31
CA GLY A 175 0.87 26.92 -5.56
C GLY A 175 1.06 26.98 -4.05
N ILE A 176 2.13 26.41 -3.52
CA ILE A 176 2.47 26.49 -2.08
C ILE A 176 2.84 27.93 -1.69
N ARG A 177 3.62 28.61 -2.53
CA ARG A 177 4.00 30.02 -2.32
C ARG A 177 2.81 30.94 -2.37
N LEU A 178 1.92 30.75 -3.34
CA LEU A 178 0.66 31.49 -3.44
C LEU A 178 -0.20 31.29 -2.18
N LEU A 179 -0.30 30.07 -1.68
CA LEU A 179 -1.00 29.78 -0.43
C LEU A 179 -0.36 30.51 0.76
N LYS A 180 0.96 30.48 0.88
CA LYS A 180 1.66 31.19 1.95
C LYS A 180 1.41 32.68 1.90
N GLU A 181 1.43 33.29 0.70
CA GLU A 181 1.12 34.69 0.51
C GLU A 181 -0.33 35.03 0.92
N LYS A 182 -1.31 34.22 0.45
CA LYS A 182 -2.73 34.44 0.74
C LYS A 182 -3.10 34.18 2.17
N LEU A 183 -2.64 33.09 2.77
CA LEU A 183 -3.00 32.68 4.11
C LEU A 183 -2.21 33.43 5.21
N GLY A 184 -1.06 33.98 4.87
CA GLY A 184 -0.25 34.77 5.80
C GLY A 184 0.08 34.03 7.08
N ASP A 185 -0.33 34.59 8.24
CA ASP A 185 -0.06 33.99 9.55
C ASP A 185 -0.85 32.73 9.86
N TYR A 186 -1.91 32.40 9.10
CA TYR A 186 -2.62 31.14 9.26
C TYR A 186 -1.77 29.91 8.86
N LEU A 187 -0.87 30.08 7.87
CA LEU A 187 0.02 29.01 7.44
C LEU A 187 1.42 29.20 8.05
N PRO A 188 1.88 28.30 8.94
CA PRO A 188 3.23 28.35 9.48
C PRO A 188 4.28 28.32 8.37
N THR A 189 5.32 29.15 8.49
CA THR A 189 6.40 29.25 7.50
C THR A 189 7.13 27.91 7.36
N GLU A 190 7.37 27.22 8.46
CA GLU A 190 8.04 25.92 8.50
C GLU A 190 7.28 24.86 7.68
N THR A 191 5.94 24.97 7.63
CA THR A 191 5.11 24.03 6.84
C THR A 191 5.30 24.27 5.33
N SER A 192 5.22 25.52 4.88
CA SER A 192 5.40 25.84 3.45
C SER A 192 6.82 25.58 2.97
N GLU A 193 7.83 25.99 3.72
CA GLU A 193 9.25 25.73 3.41
C GLU A 193 9.57 24.23 3.44
N GLY A 194 8.98 23.47 4.38
CA GLY A 194 9.11 22.03 4.46
C GLY A 194 8.57 21.33 3.22
N MET A 195 7.38 21.73 2.77
CA MET A 195 6.78 21.19 1.55
C MET A 195 7.62 21.50 0.30
N GLU A 196 8.10 22.74 0.15
CA GLU A 196 9.02 23.11 -0.95
C GLU A 196 10.31 22.28 -0.90
N THR A 197 10.85 22.06 0.28
CA THR A 197 12.07 21.26 0.50
C THR A 197 11.84 19.81 0.09
N ILE A 198 10.74 19.18 0.48
CA ILE A 198 10.43 17.81 0.12
C ILE A 198 10.31 17.68 -1.40
N ILE A 199 9.50 18.52 -2.04
CA ILE A 199 9.27 18.47 -3.50
C ILE A 199 10.58 18.66 -4.26
N SER A 200 11.34 19.70 -3.95
CA SER A 200 12.59 20.01 -4.65
C SER A 200 13.67 18.94 -4.44
N SER A 201 13.77 18.37 -3.23
CA SER A 201 14.73 17.32 -2.92
C SER A 201 14.38 16.01 -3.62
N VAL A 202 13.11 15.64 -3.65
CA VAL A 202 12.63 14.45 -4.37
C VAL A 202 12.85 14.62 -5.87
N GLU A 203 12.51 15.77 -6.46
CA GLU A 203 12.75 16.05 -7.88
C GLU A 203 14.24 15.96 -8.24
N ALA A 204 15.12 16.46 -7.38
CA ALA A 204 16.56 16.45 -7.62
C ALA A 204 17.20 15.06 -7.48
N ALA A 205 16.63 14.18 -6.63
CA ALA A 205 17.22 12.88 -6.27
C ALA A 205 16.48 11.68 -6.87
N LYS A 206 15.36 11.87 -7.59
CA LYS A 206 14.59 10.75 -8.14
C LYS A 206 15.37 9.96 -9.19
N GLU A 207 15.30 8.63 -9.09
CA GLU A 207 15.88 7.70 -10.05
C GLU A 207 14.86 7.15 -11.06
N ALA A 208 13.58 7.08 -10.65
CA ALA A 208 12.48 6.60 -11.49
C ALA A 208 11.79 7.78 -12.21
N GLU A 209 11.12 7.49 -13.32
CA GLU A 209 10.26 8.45 -14.01
C GLU A 209 8.90 8.55 -13.31
N PHE A 210 8.64 9.67 -12.66
CA PHE A 210 7.33 9.99 -12.08
C PHE A 210 7.16 11.50 -11.92
N LYS A 211 5.94 11.93 -11.65
CA LYS A 211 5.63 13.30 -11.28
C LYS A 211 5.44 13.41 -9.78
N ILE A 212 5.89 14.52 -9.18
CA ILE A 212 5.49 14.91 -7.84
C ILE A 212 4.64 16.17 -7.94
N ALA A 213 3.49 16.18 -7.27
CA ALA A 213 2.52 17.26 -7.35
C ALA A 213 2.01 17.62 -5.95
N PHE A 214 1.95 18.91 -5.67
CA PHE A 214 1.21 19.42 -4.54
C PHE A 214 -0.29 19.29 -4.83
N ASP A 215 -1.02 18.58 -3.98
CA ASP A 215 -2.46 18.38 -4.12
C ASP A 215 -3.19 18.89 -2.88
N PRO A 216 -3.70 20.13 -2.89
CA PRO A 216 -4.37 20.72 -1.74
C PRO A 216 -5.66 19.98 -1.34
N THR A 217 -6.23 19.16 -2.23
CA THR A 217 -7.43 18.34 -1.95
C THR A 217 -7.11 17.01 -1.30
N LEU A 218 -5.83 16.61 -1.25
CA LEU A 218 -5.42 15.37 -0.62
C LEU A 218 -5.60 15.47 0.89
N VAL A 219 -6.52 14.68 1.44
CA VAL A 219 -6.85 14.66 2.88
C VAL A 219 -6.31 13.42 3.58
N ARG A 220 -6.37 12.26 2.98
CA ARG A 220 -6.11 10.95 3.58
C ARG A 220 -7.02 10.62 4.78
N GLY A 221 -7.76 9.54 4.69
CA GLY A 221 -8.81 9.15 5.66
C GLY A 221 -8.33 8.68 7.03
N GLN A 222 -7.05 8.79 7.37
CA GLN A 222 -6.51 8.40 8.68
C GLN A 222 -6.36 9.65 9.56
N SER A 223 -7.20 9.75 10.59
CA SER A 223 -7.23 10.89 11.52
C SER A 223 -5.94 11.05 12.37
N TYR A 224 -5.02 10.09 12.32
CA TYR A 224 -3.80 10.13 13.10
C TYR A 224 -2.64 10.92 12.46
N TYR A 225 -2.75 11.32 11.20
CA TYR A 225 -1.70 12.12 10.57
C TYR A 225 -1.62 13.53 11.18
N THR A 226 -0.39 14.00 11.41
CA THR A 226 -0.10 15.24 12.11
C THR A 226 0.57 16.32 11.26
N GLY A 227 1.11 15.95 10.11
CA GLY A 227 1.85 16.83 9.20
C GLY A 227 1.68 16.38 7.76
N THR A 228 2.79 16.21 7.07
CA THR A 228 2.85 15.81 5.66
C THR A 228 2.08 14.52 5.40
N ILE A 229 1.31 14.50 4.33
CA ILE A 229 0.58 13.34 3.81
C ILE A 229 0.89 13.19 2.33
N PHE A 230 0.98 11.93 1.87
CA PHE A 230 1.29 11.64 0.48
C PHE A 230 0.62 10.35 -0.01
N GLU A 231 0.39 10.28 -1.31
CA GLU A 231 -0.07 9.07 -1.98
C GLU A 231 0.50 8.96 -3.39
N ILE A 232 0.54 7.74 -3.92
CA ILE A 232 0.90 7.48 -5.30
C ILE A 232 -0.36 7.13 -6.07
N ARG A 233 -0.68 7.94 -7.07
CA ARG A 233 -1.77 7.68 -8.03
C ARG A 233 -1.19 7.09 -9.30
N MET A 234 -1.82 6.02 -9.79
CA MET A 234 -1.49 5.39 -11.08
C MET A 234 -2.73 5.41 -11.97
N ASP A 235 -2.57 5.94 -13.19
CA ASP A 235 -3.66 6.01 -14.17
C ASP A 235 -4.14 4.61 -14.57
N GLU A 236 -3.22 3.65 -14.72
CA GLU A 236 -3.52 2.25 -15.04
C GLU A 236 -4.44 1.58 -13.99
N PHE A 237 -4.30 1.96 -12.73
CA PHE A 237 -5.17 1.47 -11.66
C PHE A 237 -6.47 2.26 -11.55
N GLY A 238 -6.45 3.53 -11.95
CA GLY A 238 -7.54 4.47 -11.76
C GLY A 238 -7.68 4.96 -10.31
N GLY A 239 -6.56 5.08 -9.59
CA GLY A 239 -6.56 5.56 -8.21
C GLY A 239 -5.24 5.38 -7.47
N SER A 240 -5.29 5.51 -6.15
CA SER A 240 -4.12 5.39 -5.28
C SER A 240 -3.65 3.94 -5.13
N VAL A 241 -2.35 3.70 -5.28
CA VAL A 241 -1.70 2.39 -5.08
C VAL A 241 -0.81 2.34 -3.85
N ALA A 242 -0.44 3.49 -3.30
CA ALA A 242 0.34 3.61 -2.07
C ALA A 242 -0.01 4.90 -1.36
N GLY A 243 0.26 4.99 -0.06
CA GLY A 243 0.03 6.23 0.66
C GLY A 243 0.53 6.20 2.09
N GLY A 244 0.79 7.38 2.64
CA GLY A 244 1.39 7.54 3.95
C GLY A 244 1.34 8.95 4.47
N GLY A 245 2.18 9.23 5.47
CA GLY A 245 2.37 10.54 6.05
C GLY A 245 2.98 10.50 7.44
N ARG A 246 3.13 11.68 8.03
CA ARG A 246 3.67 11.91 9.37
C ARG A 246 2.61 11.70 10.45
N TYR A 247 2.95 10.96 11.51
CA TYR A 247 2.03 10.57 12.59
C TYR A 247 2.66 10.66 13.99
N ASP A 248 3.30 11.76 14.29
CA ASP A 248 4.13 11.99 15.49
C ASP A 248 3.44 11.69 16.83
N LYS A 249 2.12 11.90 16.92
CA LYS A 249 1.35 11.71 18.15
C LYS A 249 0.96 10.26 18.45
N MET A 250 1.18 9.33 17.51
CA MET A 250 0.69 7.95 17.69
C MET A 250 1.47 7.21 18.78
N ILE A 251 2.79 7.35 18.80
CA ILE A 251 3.66 6.69 19.79
C ILE A 251 3.39 7.28 21.18
N GLY A 252 3.12 8.58 21.25
CA GLY A 252 2.79 9.27 22.50
C GLY A 252 1.57 8.71 23.22
N LYS A 253 0.63 8.08 22.49
CA LYS A 253 -0.51 7.38 23.11
C LYS A 253 -0.10 6.17 23.96
N PHE A 254 1.08 5.61 23.72
CA PHE A 254 1.62 4.48 24.48
C PHE A 254 2.65 4.91 25.53
N THR A 255 3.40 5.96 25.27
CA THR A 255 4.54 6.39 26.10
C THR A 255 4.27 7.66 26.92
N GLY A 256 3.25 8.44 26.55
CA GLY A 256 3.00 9.78 27.10
C GLY A 256 3.90 10.87 26.51
N GLN A 257 4.79 10.52 25.58
CA GLN A 257 5.68 11.49 24.90
C GLN A 257 5.59 11.32 23.40
N ASP A 258 5.35 12.41 22.67
CA ASP A 258 5.31 12.39 21.21
C ASP A 258 6.68 12.02 20.66
N THR A 259 6.69 11.23 19.60
CA THR A 259 7.90 10.80 18.90
C THR A 259 7.70 11.03 17.42
N PRO A 260 8.61 11.76 16.74
CA PRO A 260 8.52 11.95 15.31
C PRO A 260 8.44 10.60 14.58
N ALA A 261 7.45 10.47 13.72
CA ALA A 261 7.22 9.25 12.97
C ALA A 261 6.56 9.55 11.62
N CYS A 262 7.10 8.94 10.58
CA CYS A 262 6.56 9.04 9.23
C CYS A 262 6.59 7.65 8.59
N GLY A 263 5.57 7.30 7.80
CA GLY A 263 5.48 5.99 7.17
C GLY A 263 4.80 6.02 5.80
N PHE A 264 5.10 5.00 4.99
CA PHE A 264 4.52 4.81 3.67
C PHE A 264 4.09 3.37 3.50
N SER A 265 2.81 3.16 3.17
CA SER A 265 2.20 1.86 2.94
C SER A 265 1.94 1.64 1.45
N ILE A 266 2.39 0.50 0.94
CA ILE A 266 2.18 0.09 -0.44
C ILE A 266 1.01 -0.91 -0.48
N GLY A 267 0.04 -0.66 -1.35
CA GLY A 267 -1.07 -1.57 -1.61
C GLY A 267 -0.60 -2.80 -2.38
N PHE A 268 -0.07 -3.79 -1.68
CA PHE A 268 0.60 -4.95 -2.24
C PHE A 268 -0.25 -5.65 -3.32
N GLU A 269 -1.52 -5.96 -3.02
CA GLU A 269 -2.42 -6.61 -3.98
C GLU A 269 -2.71 -5.75 -5.20
N ARG A 270 -2.72 -4.41 -5.06
CA ARG A 270 -2.92 -3.49 -6.19
C ARG A 270 -1.74 -3.56 -7.16
N ILE A 271 -0.53 -3.57 -6.62
CA ILE A 271 0.70 -3.71 -7.42
C ILE A 271 0.76 -5.08 -8.08
N VAL A 272 0.50 -6.16 -7.34
CA VAL A 272 0.46 -7.52 -7.91
C VAL A 272 -0.60 -7.65 -9.01
N MET A 273 -1.78 -7.06 -8.81
CA MET A 273 -2.84 -7.09 -9.82
C MET A 273 -2.43 -6.37 -11.10
N LEU A 274 -1.82 -5.19 -11.00
CA LEU A 274 -1.29 -4.45 -12.15
C LEU A 274 -0.18 -5.22 -12.87
N LEU A 275 0.74 -5.85 -12.11
CA LEU A 275 1.78 -6.70 -12.70
C LEU A 275 1.18 -7.85 -13.49
N LEU A 276 0.15 -8.53 -12.96
CA LEU A 276 -0.52 -9.63 -13.66
C LEU A 276 -1.30 -9.15 -14.89
N GLU A 277 -2.00 -8.01 -14.80
CA GLU A 277 -2.71 -7.38 -15.91
C GLU A 277 -1.73 -6.98 -17.04
N ASN A 278 -0.51 -6.55 -16.68
CA ASN A 278 0.57 -6.23 -17.61
C ASN A 278 1.37 -7.46 -18.10
N GLY A 279 0.91 -8.67 -17.79
CA GLY A 279 1.53 -9.91 -18.27
C GLY A 279 2.87 -10.23 -17.61
N TYR A 280 3.12 -9.71 -16.40
CA TYR A 280 4.34 -10.02 -15.66
C TYR A 280 4.42 -11.51 -15.34
N GLU A 281 5.48 -12.15 -15.82
CA GLU A 281 5.80 -13.52 -15.46
C GLU A 281 6.88 -13.52 -14.35
N VAL A 282 6.59 -14.20 -13.25
CA VAL A 282 7.58 -14.37 -12.17
C VAL A 282 8.81 -15.08 -12.75
N PRO A 283 10.00 -14.46 -12.72
CA PRO A 283 11.21 -15.11 -13.20
C PRO A 283 11.41 -16.42 -12.43
N SER A 284 11.26 -17.54 -13.11
CA SER A 284 11.49 -18.86 -12.56
C SER A 284 12.79 -19.38 -13.12
N ASN A 285 13.83 -19.45 -12.29
CA ASN A 285 15.07 -20.14 -12.63
C ASN A 285 14.90 -21.68 -12.60
N ASN A 286 13.73 -22.17 -12.19
CA ASN A 286 13.46 -23.59 -12.12
C ASN A 286 13.05 -24.09 -13.50
N LEU A 287 13.96 -24.77 -14.17
CA LEU A 287 13.65 -25.56 -15.35
C LEU A 287 12.57 -26.58 -14.98
N LYS A 288 11.48 -26.63 -15.78
CA LYS A 288 10.37 -27.56 -15.54
C LYS A 288 10.44 -28.71 -16.50
N LYS A 289 10.38 -29.96 -15.97
CA LYS A 289 10.43 -31.19 -16.73
C LYS A 289 9.28 -32.10 -16.36
N ALA A 290 8.63 -32.72 -17.35
CA ALA A 290 7.54 -33.64 -17.14
C ALA A 290 7.87 -35.02 -17.70
N TYR A 291 7.60 -36.04 -16.91
CA TYR A 291 7.65 -37.43 -17.33
C TYR A 291 6.23 -37.96 -17.60
N LEU A 292 5.96 -38.36 -18.84
CA LEU A 292 4.70 -38.95 -19.25
C LEU A 292 4.85 -40.47 -19.29
N LEU A 293 4.20 -41.18 -18.37
CA LEU A 293 4.28 -42.62 -18.24
C LEU A 293 3.19 -43.30 -19.05
N GLU A 294 3.57 -44.30 -19.80
CA GLU A 294 2.62 -45.23 -20.41
C GLU A 294 1.79 -45.93 -19.33
N LYS A 295 0.47 -46.09 -19.56
CA LYS A 295 -0.47 -46.63 -18.56
C LYS A 295 -0.13 -48.04 -18.03
N LYS A 296 0.59 -48.84 -18.81
CA LYS A 296 1.01 -50.20 -18.45
C LYS A 296 2.52 -50.31 -18.27
N LEU A 297 3.19 -49.21 -17.89
CA LEU A 297 4.63 -49.26 -17.64
C LEU A 297 4.93 -50.27 -16.53
N PRO A 298 5.89 -51.19 -16.74
CA PRO A 298 6.31 -52.16 -15.73
C PRO A 298 6.81 -51.50 -14.45
N LYS A 299 6.79 -52.25 -13.34
CA LYS A 299 7.21 -51.72 -12.03
C LYS A 299 8.67 -51.23 -12.06
N GLU A 300 9.55 -52.00 -12.74
CA GLU A 300 10.97 -51.65 -12.90
C GLU A 300 11.12 -50.33 -13.68
N GLY A 301 10.36 -50.15 -14.76
CA GLY A 301 10.35 -48.93 -15.55
C GLY A 301 9.84 -47.74 -14.74
N THR A 302 8.78 -47.94 -13.96
CA THR A 302 8.26 -46.92 -13.07
C THR A 302 9.32 -46.48 -12.03
N LEU A 303 10.02 -47.43 -11.42
CA LEU A 303 11.09 -47.16 -10.47
C LEU A 303 12.23 -46.33 -11.09
N LYS A 304 12.61 -46.69 -12.32
CA LYS A 304 13.65 -45.98 -13.09
C LYS A 304 13.24 -44.53 -13.34
N VAL A 305 11.97 -44.24 -13.70
CA VAL A 305 11.47 -42.87 -13.87
C VAL A 305 11.56 -42.10 -12.57
N PHE A 306 11.21 -42.70 -11.42
CA PHE A 306 11.35 -42.01 -10.13
C PHE A 306 12.81 -41.71 -9.77
N GLN A 307 13.76 -42.57 -10.14
CA GLN A 307 15.20 -42.35 -9.97
C GLN A 307 15.67 -41.19 -10.85
N MET A 308 15.29 -41.15 -12.13
CA MET A 308 15.57 -40.04 -13.04
C MET A 308 14.98 -38.70 -12.52
N ALA A 309 13.73 -38.75 -12.12
CA ALA A 309 13.05 -37.58 -11.55
C ALA A 309 13.71 -37.06 -10.26
N LYS A 310 14.29 -37.97 -9.45
CA LYS A 310 15.06 -37.59 -8.27
C LYS A 310 16.34 -36.86 -8.68
N ALA A 311 17.10 -37.41 -9.63
CA ALA A 311 18.31 -36.78 -10.13
C ALA A 311 18.03 -35.40 -10.75
N ASP A 312 16.97 -35.23 -11.53
CA ASP A 312 16.56 -33.96 -12.08
C ASP A 312 16.18 -32.96 -10.98
N ARG A 313 15.48 -33.36 -9.91
CA ARG A 313 15.18 -32.48 -8.76
C ARG A 313 16.44 -32.05 -8.03
N GLU A 314 17.41 -32.95 -7.87
CA GLU A 314 18.72 -32.64 -7.30
C GLU A 314 19.51 -31.68 -8.18
N ALA A 315 19.30 -31.71 -9.51
CA ALA A 315 19.84 -30.77 -10.49
C ALA A 315 19.06 -29.45 -10.57
N GLY A 316 18.02 -29.24 -9.73
CA GLY A 316 17.26 -28.01 -9.66
C GLY A 316 15.99 -27.94 -10.54
N TYR A 317 15.60 -29.05 -11.18
CA TYR A 317 14.36 -29.09 -11.95
C TYR A 317 13.11 -29.21 -11.07
N GLN A 318 12.05 -28.52 -11.44
CA GLN A 318 10.71 -28.83 -10.97
C GLN A 318 10.13 -29.98 -11.81
N VAL A 319 10.00 -31.15 -11.22
CA VAL A 319 9.64 -32.37 -11.96
C VAL A 319 8.21 -32.80 -11.68
N MET A 320 7.44 -33.01 -12.75
CA MET A 320 6.11 -33.63 -12.74
C MET A 320 6.17 -35.04 -13.34
N ILE A 321 5.51 -36.00 -12.69
CA ILE A 321 5.34 -37.36 -13.19
C ILE A 321 3.84 -37.60 -13.33
N VAL A 322 3.37 -37.94 -14.55
CA VAL A 322 1.95 -38.15 -14.83
C VAL A 322 1.77 -39.30 -15.85
N ASN A 323 0.63 -40.00 -15.80
CA ASN A 323 0.28 -40.96 -16.81
C ASN A 323 -0.16 -40.29 -18.11
N MET A 324 0.15 -40.94 -19.25
CA MET A 324 -0.31 -40.52 -20.55
C MET A 324 -1.84 -40.58 -20.63
N LYS A 325 -2.47 -39.51 -21.12
CA LYS A 325 -3.90 -39.46 -21.45
C LYS A 325 -4.16 -39.95 -22.87
N LYS A 326 -5.41 -40.31 -23.19
CA LYS A 326 -5.83 -40.68 -24.56
C LYS A 326 -5.49 -39.59 -25.58
N ASN A 327 -5.77 -38.31 -25.23
CA ASN A 327 -5.36 -37.17 -26.04
C ASN A 327 -4.02 -36.62 -25.52
N LYS A 328 -2.94 -37.29 -25.96
CA LYS A 328 -1.57 -36.96 -25.58
C LYS A 328 -1.14 -35.57 -26.12
N LYS A 329 -1.61 -35.20 -27.31
CA LYS A 329 -1.31 -33.89 -27.89
C LYS A 329 -1.79 -32.77 -27.01
N PHE A 330 -3.05 -32.80 -26.62
CA PHE A 330 -3.63 -31.79 -25.70
C PHE A 330 -2.95 -31.79 -24.32
N GLN A 331 -2.56 -32.98 -23.81
CA GLN A 331 -1.83 -33.09 -22.55
C GLN A 331 -0.47 -32.38 -22.62
N LYS A 332 0.26 -32.51 -23.72
CA LYS A 332 1.54 -31.83 -23.94
C LYS A 332 1.37 -30.32 -24.10
N GLU A 333 0.33 -29.88 -24.80
CA GLU A 333 -0.01 -28.46 -24.93
C GLU A 333 -0.26 -27.85 -23.56
N GLN A 334 -1.07 -28.47 -22.71
CA GLN A 334 -1.30 -28.03 -21.34
C GLN A 334 -0.03 -27.99 -20.48
N LEU A 335 0.85 -28.98 -20.60
CA LEU A 335 2.12 -28.97 -19.88
C LEU A 335 3.03 -27.85 -20.34
N ASN A 336 3.09 -27.59 -21.65
CA ASN A 336 3.87 -26.47 -22.19
C ASN A 336 3.34 -25.11 -21.73
N GLU A 337 2.01 -24.93 -21.70
CA GLU A 337 1.35 -23.72 -21.16
C GLU A 337 1.69 -23.51 -19.67
N ASN A 338 1.85 -24.61 -18.92
CA ASN A 338 2.28 -24.58 -17.51
C ASN A 338 3.81 -24.47 -17.34
N GLY A 339 4.55 -24.26 -18.43
CA GLY A 339 5.99 -24.00 -18.40
C GLY A 339 6.88 -25.25 -18.43
N TYR A 340 6.32 -26.47 -18.56
CA TYR A 340 7.11 -27.69 -18.71
C TYR A 340 7.63 -27.82 -20.14
N LYS A 341 8.80 -27.22 -20.40
CA LYS A 341 9.41 -27.18 -21.75
C LYS A 341 10.07 -28.51 -22.11
N GLU A 342 10.51 -29.29 -21.14
CA GLU A 342 11.07 -30.61 -21.32
C GLU A 342 10.02 -31.69 -20.97
N ILE A 343 9.57 -32.44 -21.98
CA ILE A 343 8.56 -33.51 -21.80
C ILE A 343 9.16 -34.82 -22.28
N VAL A 344 9.38 -35.73 -21.34
CA VAL A 344 9.94 -37.05 -21.58
C VAL A 344 8.82 -38.10 -21.60
N GLU A 345 8.67 -38.79 -22.71
CA GLU A 345 7.72 -39.89 -22.84
C GLU A 345 8.38 -41.25 -22.48
N CYS A 346 7.80 -41.95 -21.51
CA CYS A 346 8.34 -43.17 -20.97
C CYS A 346 7.43 -44.34 -21.39
N TYR A 347 7.91 -45.19 -22.30
CA TYR A 347 7.25 -46.39 -22.78
C TYR A 347 7.97 -47.65 -22.28
N ALA A 348 7.24 -48.77 -22.18
CA ALA A 348 7.81 -50.03 -21.72
C ALA A 348 9.00 -50.48 -22.56
N ASP A 349 8.92 -50.32 -23.89
CA ASP A 349 9.94 -50.80 -24.84
C ASP A 349 11.20 -49.88 -24.88
N SER A 350 11.12 -48.65 -24.42
CA SER A 350 12.21 -47.67 -24.50
C SER A 350 12.87 -47.34 -23.16
N ILE A 351 12.22 -47.70 -22.05
CA ILE A 351 12.66 -47.27 -20.71
C ILE A 351 13.99 -47.95 -20.30
N GLU A 352 14.29 -49.13 -20.85
CA GLU A 352 15.56 -49.83 -20.55
C GLU A 352 16.78 -49.10 -21.11
N ASN A 353 16.61 -48.30 -22.17
CA ASN A 353 17.65 -47.56 -22.86
C ASN A 353 17.77 -46.09 -22.45
N MET A 354 16.89 -45.60 -21.54
CA MET A 354 16.96 -44.30 -20.92
C MET A 354 17.77 -44.36 -19.62
#